data_6552eb82f24547048a5e379a7c0a3e8b
#
_entry.id   6552eb82f24547048a5e379a7c0a3e8b
#
_cell.length_a   1.000
_cell.length_b   1.000
_cell.length_c   1.000
_cell.angle_alpha   90.00
_cell.angle_beta   90.00
_cell.angle_gamma   90.00
#
_symmetry.space_group_name_H-M   'P 1'
#
loop_
_entity.id
_entity.type
_entity.pdbx_description
1 polymer ?
#
loop_
_entity_poly.entity_id
_entity_poly.type
_entity_poly.pdbx_seq_one_letter_code
_entity_poly.pdbx_strand_id
1 'polypeptide(L)'
;MKKFKIGILISLVGALVLFSGIVASADEFSNVGGLYDKAVSENIIDPNLYPKANWEKDEISTMRPSYEQYKTSDPSTNYEEWLKLNNYGVMSDTKLPILQTKAETPSNNMLRSSQDNINAFCRDTRAGDILVVGGNFPTGVIGHAAILNADGYVLEMPGGNGWWNGLPDNNRQLTKRQWITNHIKEWTSVYRISNTNLARQVARYADTHFYNTYGGATKNIHLDYQLNSHIKQFNPNYCSKLVWQAYFYGSGNLPVIRAIGDRAVVPPTNLPTSFTWNYTPHSIGRY
;
A
#
# COMPACT_ATOMS: atom_id res chain seq x y z
N MET A 1 14.38 -19.42 79.39
CA MET A 1 14.47 -19.62 77.93
C MET A 1 13.14 -19.18 77.32
N LYS A 2 13.04 -17.92 76.78
CA LYS A 2 11.83 -17.38 76.11
C LYS A 2 12.00 -17.55 74.62
N LYS A 3 11.11 -18.30 73.93
CA LYS A 3 11.07 -18.47 72.49
C LYS A 3 10.34 -17.27 71.87
N PHE A 4 11.06 -16.46 71.07
CA PHE A 4 10.49 -15.42 70.22
C PHE A 4 9.91 -16.11 68.95
N LYS A 5 8.64 -15.89 68.66
CA LYS A 5 8.00 -16.22 67.38
C LYS A 5 8.07 -14.94 66.50
N ILE A 6 8.79 -15.04 65.41
CA ILE A 6 8.81 -14.02 64.38
C ILE A 6 7.65 -14.31 63.41
N GLY A 7 6.66 -13.45 63.42
CA GLY A 7 5.59 -13.48 62.42
C GLY A 7 6.03 -12.77 61.15
N ILE A 8 6.05 -13.47 60.03
CA ILE A 8 6.30 -12.90 58.71
C ILE A 8 4.99 -12.32 58.20
N LEU A 9 4.94 -10.98 58.07
CA LEU A 9 3.83 -10.28 57.41
C LEU A 9 4.12 -10.26 55.94
N ILE A 10 3.38 -11.11 55.15
CA ILE A 10 3.43 -11.06 53.68
C ILE A 10 2.47 -9.98 53.25
N SER A 11 3.03 -8.85 52.80
CA SER A 11 2.32 -7.75 52.17
C SER A 11 2.02 -8.13 50.72
N LEU A 12 0.76 -8.45 50.46
CA LEU A 12 0.26 -8.70 49.12
C LEU A 12 0.02 -7.34 48.43
N VAL A 13 1.00 -6.83 47.69
CA VAL A 13 0.81 -5.69 46.80
C VAL A 13 0.15 -6.21 45.54
N GLY A 14 -1.17 -6.12 45.49
CA GLY A 14 -1.93 -6.37 44.27
C GLY A 14 -1.63 -5.27 43.23
N ALA A 15 -0.90 -5.64 42.18
CA ALA A 15 -0.75 -4.78 41.01
C ALA A 15 -2.10 -4.71 40.29
N LEU A 16 -2.84 -3.65 40.47
CA LEU A 16 -4.02 -3.30 39.69
C LEU A 16 -3.51 -2.84 38.32
N VAL A 17 -3.40 -3.78 37.38
CA VAL A 17 -3.18 -3.44 35.97
C VAL A 17 -4.51 -2.88 35.45
N LEU A 18 -4.61 -1.58 35.35
CA LEU A 18 -5.74 -0.91 34.72
C LEU A 18 -5.69 -1.23 33.21
N PHE A 19 -6.50 -2.19 32.80
CA PHE A 19 -6.89 -2.39 31.42
C PHE A 19 -7.85 -1.24 31.01
N SER A 20 -7.32 -0.06 30.72
CA SER A 20 -8.09 1.09 30.21
C SER A 20 -8.02 1.23 28.68
N GLY A 21 -7.56 0.19 27.97
CA GLY A 21 -7.37 0.27 26.51
C GLY A 21 -8.39 -0.47 25.64
N ILE A 22 -9.37 -1.19 26.20
CA ILE A 22 -10.21 -2.12 25.40
C ILE A 22 -11.63 -1.61 25.13
N VAL A 23 -12.10 -0.55 25.77
CA VAL A 23 -13.51 -0.11 25.66
C VAL A 23 -13.74 0.83 24.47
N ALA A 24 -12.72 1.48 23.92
CA ALA A 24 -12.88 2.40 22.78
C ALA A 24 -12.98 1.71 21.41
N SER A 25 -12.50 0.48 21.28
CA SER A 25 -12.43 -0.21 19.97
C SER A 25 -13.75 -0.83 19.51
N ALA A 26 -14.66 -1.21 20.42
CA ALA A 26 -15.93 -1.81 20.05
C ALA A 26 -16.94 -0.81 19.42
N ASP A 27 -16.85 0.45 19.76
CA ASP A 27 -17.75 1.52 19.25
C ASP A 27 -17.32 2.03 17.88
N GLU A 28 -16.02 2.01 17.56
CA GLU A 28 -15.46 2.51 16.31
C GLU A 28 -15.90 1.67 15.09
N PHE A 29 -16.20 0.39 15.28
CA PHE A 29 -16.66 -0.54 14.23
C PHE A 29 -18.17 -0.81 14.29
N SER A 30 -18.93 -0.12 15.13
CA SER A 30 -20.36 -0.39 15.33
C SER A 30 -21.23 -0.09 14.11
N ASN A 31 -20.79 0.81 13.22
CA ASN A 31 -21.55 1.24 12.04
C ASN A 31 -20.80 0.95 10.71
N VAL A 32 -20.06 -0.12 10.60
CA VAL A 32 -19.29 -0.45 9.40
C VAL A 32 -20.18 -0.60 8.16
N GLY A 33 -21.35 -1.23 8.30
CA GLY A 33 -22.32 -1.33 7.21
C GLY A 33 -22.80 0.03 6.68
N GLY A 34 -22.92 1.03 7.56
CA GLY A 34 -23.25 2.41 7.19
C GLY A 34 -22.10 3.11 6.44
N LEU A 35 -20.84 2.75 6.71
CA LEU A 35 -19.70 3.30 5.98
C LEU A 35 -19.67 2.81 4.52
N TYR A 36 -20.03 1.53 4.28
CA TYR A 36 -20.23 1.03 2.92
C TYR A 36 -21.34 1.79 2.19
N ASP A 37 -22.52 1.92 2.82
CA ASP A 37 -23.67 2.59 2.22
C ASP A 37 -23.35 4.06 1.91
N LYS A 38 -22.57 4.71 2.77
CA LYS A 38 -22.05 6.06 2.55
C LYS A 38 -21.13 6.11 1.33
N ALA A 39 -20.16 5.20 1.22
CA ALA A 39 -19.24 5.15 0.08
C ALA A 39 -19.97 4.89 -1.25
N VAL A 40 -21.05 4.09 -1.25
CA VAL A 40 -21.93 3.91 -2.41
C VAL A 40 -22.68 5.20 -2.74
N SER A 41 -23.26 5.88 -1.75
CA SER A 41 -23.97 7.14 -1.96
C SER A 41 -23.07 8.28 -2.47
N GLU A 42 -21.79 8.28 -2.07
CA GLU A 42 -20.77 9.21 -2.53
C GLU A 42 -20.16 8.77 -3.89
N ASN A 43 -20.69 7.69 -4.50
CA ASN A 43 -20.21 7.15 -5.77
C ASN A 43 -18.72 6.74 -5.75
N ILE A 44 -18.18 6.35 -4.60
CA ILE A 44 -16.84 5.79 -4.44
C ILE A 44 -16.87 4.30 -4.76
N ILE A 45 -17.78 3.54 -4.14
CA ILE A 45 -17.99 2.13 -4.42
C ILE A 45 -19.11 1.98 -5.47
N ASP A 46 -18.86 1.12 -6.46
CA ASP A 46 -19.92 0.59 -7.33
C ASP A 46 -20.40 -0.75 -6.75
N PRO A 47 -21.66 -0.87 -6.27
CA PRO A 47 -22.15 -2.09 -5.65
C PRO A 47 -22.23 -3.29 -6.62
N ASN A 48 -22.21 -3.05 -7.93
CA ASN A 48 -22.15 -4.12 -8.94
C ASN A 48 -20.74 -4.70 -9.06
N LEU A 49 -19.71 -3.89 -8.82
CA LEU A 49 -18.30 -4.32 -8.85
C LEU A 49 -17.85 -4.83 -7.48
N TYR A 50 -18.36 -4.24 -6.41
CA TYR A 50 -18.00 -4.61 -5.04
C TYR A 50 -19.24 -4.72 -4.16
N PRO A 51 -19.97 -5.85 -4.23
CA PRO A 51 -21.14 -6.10 -3.42
C PRO A 51 -20.84 -6.01 -1.92
N LYS A 52 -21.81 -5.51 -1.13
CA LYS A 52 -21.66 -5.27 0.32
C LYS A 52 -21.09 -6.47 1.08
N ALA A 53 -21.59 -7.67 0.80
CA ALA A 53 -21.12 -8.88 1.47
C ALA A 53 -19.62 -9.19 1.22
N ASN A 54 -19.11 -8.88 0.01
CA ASN A 54 -17.70 -9.04 -0.31
C ASN A 54 -16.86 -7.97 0.39
N TRP A 55 -17.34 -6.72 0.39
CA TRP A 55 -16.67 -5.62 1.06
C TRP A 55 -16.59 -5.85 2.58
N GLU A 56 -17.68 -6.29 3.22
CA GLU A 56 -17.71 -6.61 4.65
C GLU A 56 -16.78 -7.78 5.00
N LYS A 57 -16.67 -8.80 4.14
CA LYS A 57 -15.69 -9.88 4.30
C LYS A 57 -14.27 -9.33 4.29
N ASP A 58 -13.93 -8.50 3.31
CA ASP A 58 -12.60 -7.91 3.15
C ASP A 58 -12.31 -6.88 4.25
N GLU A 59 -13.34 -6.20 4.74
CA GLU A 59 -13.25 -5.29 5.88
C GLU A 59 -12.77 -6.05 7.12
N ILE A 60 -13.43 -7.15 7.47
CA ILE A 60 -13.08 -7.96 8.65
C ILE A 60 -11.72 -8.62 8.49
N SER A 61 -11.43 -9.18 7.31
CA SER A 61 -10.24 -10.00 7.09
C SER A 61 -8.96 -9.19 6.84
N THR A 62 -9.10 -7.96 6.35
CA THR A 62 -7.96 -7.19 5.86
C THR A 62 -7.97 -5.72 6.29
N MET A 63 -9.09 -4.99 6.05
CA MET A 63 -9.08 -3.55 6.28
C MET A 63 -8.98 -3.20 7.76
N ARG A 64 -9.80 -3.80 8.61
CA ARG A 64 -9.76 -3.58 10.05
C ARG A 64 -8.43 -3.97 10.68
N PRO A 65 -7.86 -5.16 10.42
CA PRO A 65 -6.52 -5.50 10.90
C PRO A 65 -5.43 -4.53 10.42
N SER A 66 -5.52 -4.03 9.19
CA SER A 66 -4.55 -3.05 8.66
C SER A 66 -4.68 -1.69 9.36
N TYR A 67 -5.91 -1.25 9.65
CA TYR A 67 -6.15 -0.03 10.41
C TYR A 67 -5.64 -0.14 11.85
N GLU A 68 -5.89 -1.24 12.54
CA GLU A 68 -5.38 -1.45 13.91
C GLU A 68 -3.85 -1.35 13.95
N GLN A 69 -3.17 -1.83 12.93
CA GLN A 69 -1.73 -1.65 12.80
C GLN A 69 -1.36 -0.19 12.48
N TYR A 70 -2.11 0.47 11.55
CA TYR A 70 -1.88 1.88 11.20
C TYR A 70 -2.00 2.79 12.42
N LYS A 71 -2.99 2.55 13.27
CA LYS A 71 -3.26 3.30 14.50
C LYS A 71 -2.08 3.30 15.48
N THR A 72 -1.19 2.30 15.42
CA THR A 72 0.04 2.30 16.24
C THR A 72 1.03 3.39 15.84
N SER A 73 1.00 3.80 14.57
CA SER A 73 1.87 4.86 14.02
C SER A 73 1.18 6.23 13.98
N ASP A 74 -0.14 6.25 13.85
CA ASP A 74 -0.98 7.46 13.86
C ASP A 74 -2.27 7.23 14.66
N PRO A 75 -2.23 7.41 15.98
CA PRO A 75 -3.39 7.20 16.83
C PRO A 75 -4.47 8.28 16.69
N SER A 76 -4.22 9.36 15.94
CA SER A 76 -5.17 10.44 15.75
C SER A 76 -6.19 10.19 14.64
N THR A 77 -5.85 9.33 13.67
CA THR A 77 -6.73 8.97 12.56
C THR A 77 -7.77 7.94 13.02
N ASN A 78 -9.06 8.23 12.85
CA ASN A 78 -10.14 7.27 13.11
C ASN A 78 -10.38 6.34 11.92
N TYR A 79 -11.21 5.29 12.12
CA TYR A 79 -11.41 4.25 11.12
C TYR A 79 -12.05 4.78 9.81
N GLU A 80 -13.04 5.67 9.91
CA GLU A 80 -13.67 6.26 8.72
C GLU A 80 -12.67 7.12 7.93
N GLU A 81 -11.84 7.90 8.61
CA GLU A 81 -10.78 8.70 7.96
C GLU A 81 -9.76 7.81 7.27
N TRP A 82 -9.38 6.70 7.90
CA TRP A 82 -8.47 5.73 7.30
C TRP A 82 -9.11 5.02 6.08
N LEU A 83 -10.39 4.65 6.14
CA LEU A 83 -11.11 4.09 4.99
C LEU A 83 -11.17 5.09 3.83
N LYS A 84 -11.49 6.35 4.10
CA LYS A 84 -11.47 7.42 3.08
C LYS A 84 -10.09 7.61 2.47
N LEU A 85 -9.04 7.63 3.31
CA LEU A 85 -7.66 7.69 2.85
C LEU A 85 -7.36 6.58 1.86
N ASN A 86 -7.80 5.36 2.13
CA ASN A 86 -7.60 4.17 1.30
C ASN A 86 -8.71 3.96 0.25
N ASN A 87 -9.51 4.98 -0.02
CA ASN A 87 -10.61 4.97 -0.99
C ASN A 87 -11.54 3.76 -0.81
N TYR A 88 -11.83 3.38 0.44
CA TYR A 88 -12.68 2.25 0.82
C TYR A 88 -12.29 0.91 0.17
N GLY A 89 -11.02 0.73 -0.18
CA GLY A 89 -10.50 -0.51 -0.77
C GLY A 89 -10.78 -0.67 -2.27
N VAL A 90 -11.13 0.41 -2.97
CA VAL A 90 -11.32 0.41 -4.42
C VAL A 90 -10.35 1.35 -5.12
N MET A 91 -10.01 1.04 -6.35
CA MET A 91 -9.21 1.92 -7.20
C MET A 91 -9.99 3.19 -7.52
N SER A 92 -9.38 4.35 -7.33
CA SER A 92 -10.03 5.65 -7.48
C SER A 92 -10.41 6.01 -8.93
N ASP A 93 -9.79 5.37 -9.92
CA ASP A 93 -10.07 5.57 -11.35
C ASP A 93 -11.12 4.60 -11.91
N THR A 94 -11.07 3.33 -11.50
CA THR A 94 -11.89 2.26 -12.08
C THR A 94 -12.97 1.72 -11.15
N LYS A 95 -12.93 2.09 -9.86
CA LYS A 95 -13.75 1.52 -8.77
C LYS A 95 -13.62 0.00 -8.58
N LEU A 96 -12.64 -0.63 -9.24
CA LEU A 96 -12.40 -2.05 -9.06
C LEU A 96 -11.89 -2.31 -7.64
N PRO A 97 -12.41 -3.34 -6.95
CA PRO A 97 -11.92 -3.72 -5.63
C PRO A 97 -10.47 -4.19 -5.72
N ILE A 98 -9.62 -3.65 -4.83
CA ILE A 98 -8.19 -3.97 -4.84
C ILE A 98 -7.87 -5.22 -4.04
N LEU A 99 -8.72 -5.61 -3.08
CA LEU A 99 -8.49 -6.76 -2.21
C LEU A 99 -8.91 -8.10 -2.83
N GLN A 100 -9.82 -8.08 -3.81
CA GLN A 100 -10.25 -9.30 -4.49
C GLN A 100 -9.11 -9.97 -5.25
N THR A 101 -8.94 -11.26 -5.02
CA THR A 101 -8.00 -12.09 -5.76
C THR A 101 -8.56 -12.50 -7.13
N LYS A 102 -7.71 -13.06 -8.01
CA LYS A 102 -8.15 -13.59 -9.31
C LYS A 102 -9.17 -14.71 -9.17
N ALA A 103 -9.02 -15.55 -8.13
CA ALA A 103 -9.94 -16.66 -7.87
C ALA A 103 -11.35 -16.20 -7.46
N GLU A 104 -11.49 -15.01 -6.86
CA GLU A 104 -12.75 -14.45 -6.39
C GLU A 104 -13.44 -13.56 -7.43
N THR A 105 -12.75 -13.23 -8.51
CA THR A 105 -13.31 -12.39 -9.57
C THR A 105 -14.25 -13.21 -10.44
N PRO A 106 -15.51 -12.78 -10.69
CA PRO A 106 -16.43 -13.47 -11.56
C PRO A 106 -15.84 -13.69 -12.95
N SER A 107 -15.85 -14.93 -13.41
CA SER A 107 -15.20 -15.35 -14.66
C SER A 107 -16.04 -15.05 -15.90
N ASN A 108 -16.37 -13.79 -16.18
CA ASN A 108 -16.94 -13.40 -17.47
C ASN A 108 -15.89 -13.25 -18.58
N ASN A 109 -14.60 -13.35 -18.24
CA ASN A 109 -13.49 -13.39 -19.18
C ASN A 109 -12.64 -14.61 -18.86
N MET A 110 -12.28 -15.39 -19.89
CA MET A 110 -11.33 -16.50 -19.75
C MET A 110 -10.06 -15.97 -19.06
N LEU A 111 -9.86 -16.39 -17.80
CA LEU A 111 -8.61 -16.11 -17.10
C LEU A 111 -7.49 -16.75 -17.93
N ARG A 112 -6.54 -15.91 -18.35
CA ARG A 112 -5.31 -16.41 -18.97
C ARG A 112 -4.66 -17.41 -18.02
N SER A 113 -3.99 -18.42 -18.56
CA SER A 113 -3.16 -19.27 -17.73
C SER A 113 -2.14 -18.40 -16.96
N SER A 114 -1.69 -18.83 -15.80
CA SER A 114 -0.68 -18.10 -15.04
C SER A 114 0.56 -17.79 -15.89
N GLN A 115 0.97 -18.73 -16.75
CA GLN A 115 2.12 -18.54 -17.63
C GLN A 115 1.85 -17.50 -18.73
N ASP A 116 0.66 -17.50 -19.32
CA ASP A 116 0.27 -16.50 -20.33
C ASP A 116 0.20 -15.10 -19.70
N ASN A 117 -0.28 -15.00 -18.47
CA ASN A 117 -0.33 -13.76 -17.72
C ASN A 117 1.08 -13.21 -17.45
N ILE A 118 2.01 -14.05 -16.97
CA ILE A 118 3.42 -13.69 -16.77
C ILE A 118 4.04 -13.21 -18.08
N ASN A 119 3.83 -13.94 -19.18
CA ASN A 119 4.39 -13.59 -20.48
C ASN A 119 3.82 -12.26 -21.00
N ALA A 120 2.51 -12.05 -20.84
CA ALA A 120 1.84 -10.81 -21.23
C ALA A 120 2.38 -9.62 -20.41
N PHE A 121 2.46 -9.73 -19.09
CA PHE A 121 3.05 -8.70 -18.23
C PHE A 121 4.48 -8.35 -18.67
N CYS A 122 5.34 -9.36 -18.88
CA CYS A 122 6.72 -9.14 -19.28
C CYS A 122 6.86 -8.49 -20.67
N ARG A 123 5.94 -8.75 -21.60
CA ARG A 123 5.90 -8.17 -22.95
C ARG A 123 5.41 -6.73 -22.93
N ASP A 124 4.35 -6.46 -22.16
CA ASP A 124 3.56 -5.24 -22.28
C ASP A 124 4.11 -4.09 -21.39
N THR A 125 4.86 -4.43 -20.34
CA THR A 125 5.39 -3.44 -19.38
C THR A 125 6.77 -2.91 -19.77
N ARG A 126 7.05 -1.63 -19.44
CA ARG A 126 8.30 -0.94 -19.73
C ARG A 126 8.67 0.09 -18.64
N ALA A 127 9.89 0.61 -18.71
CA ALA A 127 10.42 1.59 -17.77
C ALA A 127 9.46 2.78 -17.54
N GLY A 128 9.22 3.12 -16.29
CA GLY A 128 8.30 4.15 -15.84
C GLY A 128 6.86 3.68 -15.64
N ASP A 129 6.51 2.43 -15.96
CA ASP A 129 5.17 1.94 -15.64
C ASP A 129 4.97 1.85 -14.13
N ILE A 130 3.77 2.24 -13.71
CA ILE A 130 3.32 2.19 -12.33
C ILE A 130 2.54 0.89 -12.14
N LEU A 131 2.88 0.16 -11.11
CA LEU A 131 2.22 -1.09 -10.74
C LEU A 131 1.40 -0.86 -9.47
N VAL A 132 0.12 -1.23 -9.51
CA VAL A 132 -0.74 -1.25 -8.32
C VAL A 132 -1.26 -2.66 -8.15
N VAL A 133 -0.94 -3.27 -7.02
CA VAL A 133 -1.24 -4.67 -6.72
C VAL A 133 -2.31 -4.74 -5.66
N GLY A 134 -3.30 -5.58 -5.91
CA GLY A 134 -4.29 -5.97 -4.93
C GLY A 134 -3.76 -7.01 -3.94
N GLY A 135 -4.56 -7.33 -2.95
CA GLY A 135 -4.24 -8.36 -1.96
C GLY A 135 -3.94 -7.83 -0.56
N ASN A 136 -3.72 -8.76 0.35
CA ASN A 136 -3.46 -8.45 1.75
C ASN A 136 -1.96 -8.27 2.01
N PHE A 137 -1.53 -7.03 2.00
CA PHE A 137 -0.15 -6.67 2.32
C PHE A 137 -0.11 -6.01 3.71
N PRO A 138 0.72 -6.49 4.64
CA PRO A 138 0.88 -5.85 5.95
C PRO A 138 1.73 -4.58 5.81
N THR A 139 1.13 -3.51 5.30
CA THR A 139 1.83 -2.25 4.98
C THR A 139 1.17 -1.00 5.57
N GLY A 140 0.04 -1.17 6.30
CA GLY A 140 -0.73 -0.08 6.92
C GLY A 140 -1.60 0.72 5.97
N VAL A 141 -1.49 0.51 4.66
CA VAL A 141 -2.37 0.99 3.60
C VAL A 141 -2.91 -0.18 2.79
N ILE A 142 -4.02 0.02 2.08
CA ILE A 142 -4.63 -1.02 1.26
C ILE A 142 -3.88 -1.13 -0.06
N GLY A 143 -3.46 -2.36 -0.38
CA GLY A 143 -2.73 -2.68 -1.60
C GLY A 143 -1.23 -2.41 -1.52
N HIS A 144 -0.56 -2.58 -2.66
CA HIS A 144 0.87 -2.38 -2.82
C HIS A 144 1.16 -1.63 -4.12
N ALA A 145 2.26 -0.88 -4.18
CA ALA A 145 2.68 -0.20 -5.40
C ALA A 145 4.18 -0.41 -5.67
N ALA A 146 4.53 -0.42 -6.96
CA ALA A 146 5.90 -0.52 -7.44
C ALA A 146 6.07 0.27 -8.74
N ILE A 147 7.31 0.45 -9.18
CA ILE A 147 7.64 1.12 -10.44
C ILE A 147 8.63 0.27 -11.25
N LEU A 148 8.45 0.22 -12.56
CA LEU A 148 9.51 -0.27 -13.43
C LEU A 148 10.64 0.77 -13.52
N ASN A 149 11.74 0.53 -12.80
CA ASN A 149 12.92 1.40 -12.87
C ASN A 149 13.82 1.13 -14.07
N ALA A 150 13.54 0.05 -14.82
CA ALA A 150 14.12 -0.26 -16.14
C ALA A 150 13.16 -1.17 -16.92
N ASP A 151 13.40 -1.37 -18.22
CA ASP A 151 12.56 -2.23 -19.07
C ASP A 151 12.50 -3.69 -18.61
N GLY A 152 13.49 -4.16 -17.86
CA GLY A 152 13.56 -5.54 -17.34
C GLY A 152 13.28 -5.69 -15.85
N TYR A 153 13.17 -4.60 -15.09
CA TYR A 153 13.23 -4.62 -13.63
C TYR A 153 12.12 -3.80 -12.97
N VAL A 154 11.69 -4.28 -11.82
CA VAL A 154 10.73 -3.61 -10.92
C VAL A 154 11.43 -3.28 -9.62
N LEU A 155 11.30 -2.04 -9.20
CA LEU A 155 11.75 -1.52 -7.92
C LEU A 155 10.55 -1.36 -6.98
N GLU A 156 10.67 -1.84 -5.77
CA GLU A 156 9.62 -1.81 -4.77
C GLU A 156 10.15 -1.70 -3.34
N MET A 157 9.24 -1.38 -2.44
CA MET A 157 9.40 -1.54 -0.99
C MET A 157 8.28 -2.46 -0.49
N PRO A 158 8.54 -3.76 -0.32
CA PRO A 158 7.48 -4.75 -0.07
C PRO A 158 6.79 -4.61 1.28
N GLY A 159 7.37 -3.85 2.21
CA GLY A 159 6.88 -3.82 3.58
C GLY A 159 7.12 -5.16 4.29
N GLY A 160 6.20 -5.56 5.15
CA GLY A 160 6.29 -6.81 5.90
C GLY A 160 5.74 -6.67 7.32
N ASN A 161 5.69 -7.77 8.06
CA ASN A 161 5.30 -7.74 9.47
C ASN A 161 6.23 -6.84 10.27
N GLY A 162 5.68 -6.03 11.18
CA GLY A 162 6.45 -5.09 11.98
C GLY A 162 6.78 -3.76 11.29
N TRP A 163 6.17 -3.48 10.12
CA TRP A 163 6.37 -2.25 9.36
C TRP A 163 6.20 -0.96 10.20
N TRP A 164 5.35 -1.00 11.23
CA TRP A 164 5.09 0.14 12.13
C TRP A 164 6.29 0.49 13.04
N ASN A 165 7.20 -0.46 13.28
CA ASN A 165 8.45 -0.25 14.03
C ASN A 165 9.63 0.12 13.10
N GLY A 166 9.39 0.15 11.80
CA GLY A 166 10.44 0.30 10.79
C GLY A 166 11.08 -1.04 10.42
N LEU A 167 11.18 -1.31 9.10
CA LEU A 167 11.90 -2.48 8.58
C LEU A 167 13.16 -1.99 7.86
N PRO A 168 14.36 -2.32 8.36
CA PRO A 168 15.59 -1.85 7.75
C PRO A 168 15.80 -2.44 6.36
N ASP A 169 16.46 -1.68 5.48
CA ASP A 169 16.91 -2.13 4.16
C ASP A 169 15.84 -2.79 3.28
N ASN A 170 14.66 -2.21 3.22
CA ASN A 170 13.46 -2.83 2.64
C ASN A 170 13.30 -2.60 1.13
N ASN A 171 14.02 -1.65 0.52
CA ASN A 171 13.97 -1.45 -0.94
C ASN A 171 14.65 -2.61 -1.67
N ARG A 172 14.00 -3.12 -2.73
CA ARG A 172 14.57 -4.19 -3.55
C ARG A 172 14.20 -4.05 -5.03
N GLN A 173 15.04 -4.63 -5.88
CA GLN A 173 14.80 -4.76 -7.32
C GLN A 173 14.66 -6.24 -7.68
N LEU A 174 13.65 -6.55 -8.50
CA LEU A 174 13.40 -7.88 -9.04
C LEU A 174 13.28 -7.80 -10.56
N THR A 175 13.60 -8.88 -11.27
CA THR A 175 13.20 -8.97 -12.68
C THR A 175 11.67 -8.95 -12.81
N LYS A 176 11.14 -8.43 -13.91
CA LYS A 176 9.70 -8.44 -14.18
C LYS A 176 9.05 -9.81 -13.96
N ARG A 177 9.74 -10.86 -14.43
CA ARG A 177 9.25 -12.23 -14.30
C ARG A 177 9.20 -12.68 -12.84
N GLN A 178 10.24 -12.45 -12.07
CA GLN A 178 10.24 -12.78 -10.64
C GLN A 178 9.17 -12.02 -9.91
N TRP A 179 9.03 -10.71 -10.20
CA TRP A 179 8.08 -9.86 -9.52
C TRP A 179 6.62 -10.30 -9.77
N ILE A 180 6.21 -10.47 -11.05
CA ILE A 180 4.82 -10.90 -11.38
C ILE A 180 4.54 -12.33 -10.92
N THR A 181 5.53 -13.21 -10.84
CA THR A 181 5.38 -14.56 -10.29
C THR A 181 5.06 -14.52 -8.81
N ASN A 182 5.68 -13.62 -8.05
CA ASN A 182 5.36 -13.41 -6.63
C ASN A 182 3.94 -12.89 -6.41
N HIS A 183 3.37 -12.18 -7.40
CA HIS A 183 2.02 -11.58 -7.37
C HIS A 183 1.01 -12.31 -8.27
N ILE A 184 1.25 -13.59 -8.56
CA ILE A 184 0.44 -14.33 -9.56
C ILE A 184 -1.00 -14.56 -9.11
N LYS A 185 -1.28 -14.54 -7.81
CA LYS A 185 -2.61 -14.75 -7.23
C LYS A 185 -3.42 -13.45 -7.13
N GLU A 186 -2.75 -12.32 -7.02
CA GLU A 186 -3.34 -10.99 -6.91
C GLU A 186 -3.53 -10.38 -8.30
N TRP A 187 -4.37 -9.36 -8.38
CA TRP A 187 -4.45 -8.52 -9.57
C TRP A 187 -3.39 -7.43 -9.54
N THR A 188 -2.62 -7.33 -10.62
CA THR A 188 -1.70 -6.21 -10.88
C THR A 188 -2.27 -5.31 -11.97
N SER A 189 -2.69 -4.12 -11.60
CA SER A 189 -3.07 -3.07 -12.55
C SER A 189 -1.82 -2.26 -12.94
N VAL A 190 -1.62 -2.07 -14.24
CA VAL A 190 -0.45 -1.36 -14.78
C VAL A 190 -0.89 -0.06 -15.44
N TYR A 191 -0.24 1.03 -15.04
CA TYR A 191 -0.54 2.38 -15.51
C TYR A 191 0.68 3.01 -16.16
N ARG A 192 0.44 3.82 -17.19
CA ARG A 192 1.49 4.46 -18.00
C ARG A 192 1.13 5.89 -18.35
N ILE A 193 2.06 6.82 -18.17
CA ILE A 193 1.96 8.17 -18.76
C ILE A 193 2.27 8.12 -20.25
N SER A 194 1.61 8.98 -21.04
CA SER A 194 1.77 8.97 -22.52
C SER A 194 3.18 9.41 -22.96
N ASN A 195 3.85 10.26 -22.19
CA ASN A 195 5.21 10.74 -22.51
C ASN A 195 6.27 9.70 -22.16
N THR A 196 6.69 8.92 -23.15
CA THR A 196 7.67 7.83 -22.98
C THR A 196 9.06 8.31 -22.52
N ASN A 197 9.50 9.48 -22.99
CA ASN A 197 10.82 10.01 -22.59
C ASN A 197 10.79 10.41 -21.12
N LEU A 198 9.73 11.06 -20.69
CA LEU A 198 9.52 11.42 -19.30
C LEU A 198 9.40 10.15 -18.40
N ALA A 199 8.65 9.13 -18.85
CA ALA A 199 8.54 7.86 -18.14
C ALA A 199 9.92 7.22 -17.91
N ARG A 200 10.78 7.18 -18.93
CA ARG A 200 12.15 6.68 -18.82
C ARG A 200 13.03 7.54 -17.92
N GLN A 201 12.86 8.86 -17.95
CA GLN A 201 13.58 9.78 -17.05
C GLN A 201 13.19 9.50 -15.58
N VAL A 202 11.90 9.34 -15.29
CA VAL A 202 11.39 8.99 -13.97
C VAL A 202 11.88 7.62 -13.52
N ALA A 203 11.88 6.63 -14.41
CA ALA A 203 12.41 5.29 -14.13
C ALA A 203 13.90 5.35 -13.74
N ARG A 204 14.71 6.11 -14.51
CA ARG A 204 16.11 6.33 -14.18
C ARG A 204 16.30 7.05 -12.85
N TYR A 205 15.46 8.04 -12.56
CA TYR A 205 15.48 8.71 -11.27
C TYR A 205 15.20 7.72 -10.12
N ALA A 206 14.16 6.89 -10.27
CA ALA A 206 13.84 5.86 -9.30
C ALA A 206 15.04 4.91 -9.07
N ASP A 207 15.68 4.47 -10.13
CA ASP A 207 16.86 3.60 -10.05
C ASP A 207 18.02 4.27 -9.30
N THR A 208 18.38 5.50 -9.68
CA THR A 208 19.56 6.18 -9.15
C THR A 208 19.37 6.82 -7.76
N HIS A 209 18.13 6.98 -7.29
CA HIS A 209 17.84 7.59 -5.99
C HIS A 209 17.28 6.62 -4.95
N PHE A 210 16.82 5.44 -5.39
CA PHE A 210 16.21 4.47 -4.48
C PHE A 210 16.81 3.06 -4.57
N TYR A 211 17.79 2.81 -5.46
CA TYR A 211 18.41 1.50 -5.59
C TYR A 211 19.94 1.56 -5.72
N ASN A 212 20.47 2.20 -6.78
CA ASN A 212 21.90 2.32 -7.01
C ASN A 212 22.26 3.68 -7.62
N THR A 213 23.10 4.48 -6.95
CA THR A 213 23.46 5.85 -7.35
C THR A 213 24.05 5.97 -8.76
N TYR A 214 24.58 4.89 -9.30
CA TYR A 214 25.21 4.84 -10.63
C TYR A 214 24.34 4.12 -11.68
N GLY A 215 23.15 3.63 -11.30
CA GLY A 215 22.30 2.82 -12.17
C GLY A 215 22.83 1.40 -12.41
N GLY A 216 23.60 0.88 -11.46
CA GLY A 216 24.18 -0.47 -11.54
C GLY A 216 23.25 -1.55 -10.97
N ALA A 217 23.60 -2.81 -11.25
CA ALA A 217 22.80 -3.96 -10.82
C ALA A 217 22.89 -4.27 -9.31
N THR A 218 23.91 -3.77 -8.63
CA THR A 218 24.14 -4.03 -7.20
C THR A 218 23.63 -2.87 -6.37
N LYS A 219 22.71 -3.16 -5.45
CA LYS A 219 22.15 -2.16 -4.53
C LYS A 219 23.26 -1.47 -3.71
N ASN A 220 23.22 -0.14 -3.65
CA ASN A 220 24.08 0.68 -2.77
C ASN A 220 23.29 1.81 -2.06
N ILE A 221 21.99 1.85 -2.23
CA ILE A 221 21.08 2.72 -1.49
C ILE A 221 20.19 1.81 -0.64
N HIS A 222 20.19 2.05 0.67
CA HIS A 222 19.46 1.25 1.65
C HIS A 222 18.37 2.11 2.28
N LEU A 223 17.10 1.73 2.07
CA LEU A 223 15.93 2.46 2.58
C LEU A 223 15.16 1.60 3.56
N ASP A 224 14.85 2.18 4.70
CA ASP A 224 14.01 1.56 5.70
C ASP A 224 12.54 1.75 5.32
N TYR A 225 11.73 0.73 5.56
CA TYR A 225 10.29 0.82 5.36
C TYR A 225 9.61 1.31 6.63
N GLN A 226 8.87 2.39 6.52
CA GLN A 226 7.91 2.83 7.53
C GLN A 226 6.85 3.70 6.88
N LEU A 227 5.58 3.39 7.13
CA LEU A 227 4.50 4.27 6.73
C LEU A 227 4.51 5.49 7.64
N ASN A 228 4.69 6.67 7.06
CA ASN A 228 4.64 7.95 7.75
C ASN A 228 4.09 9.05 6.83
N SER A 229 3.65 10.14 7.42
CA SER A 229 3.06 11.27 6.69
C SER A 229 4.09 12.23 6.07
N HIS A 230 5.40 12.00 6.24
CA HIS A 230 6.44 12.85 5.68
C HIS A 230 6.74 12.47 4.23
N ILE A 231 5.85 12.86 3.30
CA ILE A 231 5.91 12.45 1.89
C ILE A 231 7.20 12.88 1.17
N LYS A 232 7.85 13.95 1.62
CA LYS A 232 9.09 14.47 1.02
C LYS A 232 10.36 13.84 1.60
N GLN A 233 10.27 13.15 2.73
CA GLN A 233 11.40 12.45 3.34
C GLN A 233 11.73 11.18 2.55
N PHE A 234 13.00 10.97 2.18
CA PHE A 234 13.43 9.82 1.38
C PHE A 234 13.57 8.54 2.21
N ASN A 235 13.99 8.65 3.46
CA ASN A 235 14.17 7.53 4.38
C ASN A 235 13.66 7.91 5.78
N PRO A 236 12.75 7.14 6.41
CA PRO A 236 12.13 5.94 5.86
C PRO A 236 11.15 6.23 4.71
N ASN A 237 10.88 5.20 3.90
CA ASN A 237 10.01 5.26 2.74
C ASN A 237 8.96 4.13 2.78
N TYR A 238 8.02 4.10 1.83
CA TYR A 238 7.06 3.01 1.63
C TYR A 238 6.67 2.91 0.16
N CYS A 239 6.00 1.84 -0.20
CA CYS A 239 5.75 1.41 -1.57
C CYS A 239 5.24 2.53 -2.51
N SER A 240 4.09 3.10 -2.24
CA SER A 240 3.47 4.14 -3.08
C SER A 240 4.11 5.52 -2.93
N LYS A 241 4.73 5.82 -1.78
CA LYS A 241 5.53 7.04 -1.59
C LYS A 241 6.76 7.04 -2.49
N LEU A 242 7.46 5.91 -2.61
CA LEU A 242 8.60 5.75 -3.52
C LEU A 242 8.17 6.08 -4.95
N VAL A 243 7.05 5.52 -5.42
CA VAL A 243 6.52 5.79 -6.77
C VAL A 243 6.14 7.26 -6.94
N TRP A 244 5.44 7.84 -5.96
CA TRP A 244 5.09 9.27 -5.97
C TRP A 244 6.33 10.15 -6.03
N GLN A 245 7.35 9.88 -5.19
CA GLN A 245 8.61 10.62 -5.17
C GLN A 245 9.38 10.48 -6.49
N ALA A 246 9.39 9.29 -7.09
CA ALA A 246 10.02 9.07 -8.39
C ALA A 246 9.43 10.01 -9.45
N TYR A 247 8.11 10.13 -9.51
CA TYR A 247 7.43 11.03 -10.42
C TYR A 247 7.56 12.50 -10.04
N PHE A 248 7.50 12.82 -8.74
CA PHE A 248 7.58 14.21 -8.27
C PHE A 248 8.95 14.83 -8.52
N TYR A 249 10.01 14.12 -8.17
CA TYR A 249 11.37 14.62 -8.31
C TYR A 249 11.99 14.26 -9.68
N GLY A 250 11.72 13.07 -10.18
CA GLY A 250 12.27 12.58 -11.44
C GLY A 250 11.74 13.28 -12.68
N SER A 251 10.61 14.00 -12.59
CA SER A 251 10.08 14.82 -13.68
C SER A 251 10.79 16.16 -13.86
N GLY A 252 11.75 16.48 -13.00
CA GLY A 252 12.41 17.81 -13.00
C GLY A 252 11.41 18.91 -12.58
N ASN A 253 11.31 19.95 -13.41
CA ASN A 253 10.41 21.08 -13.12
C ASN A 253 8.99 20.92 -13.70
N LEU A 254 8.66 19.73 -14.26
CA LEU A 254 7.34 19.51 -14.82
C LEU A 254 6.34 19.14 -13.72
N PRO A 255 5.13 19.72 -13.72
CA PRO A 255 4.10 19.42 -12.72
C PRO A 255 3.37 18.11 -13.05
N VAL A 256 4.09 16.99 -13.06
CA VAL A 256 3.58 15.69 -13.52
C VAL A 256 2.62 15.08 -12.49
N ILE A 257 3.02 15.10 -11.24
CA ILE A 257 2.19 14.60 -10.14
C ILE A 257 1.82 15.77 -9.23
N ARG A 258 0.64 15.72 -8.64
CA ARG A 258 0.17 16.80 -7.76
C ARG A 258 1.08 16.90 -6.54
N ALA A 259 1.52 18.13 -6.27
CA ALA A 259 2.19 18.41 -5.01
C ALA A 259 1.17 18.28 -3.86
N ILE A 260 1.54 17.53 -2.85
CA ILE A 260 0.76 17.37 -1.62
C ILE A 260 1.55 17.93 -0.43
N GLY A 261 0.84 18.29 0.62
CA GLY A 261 1.47 18.74 1.88
C GLY A 261 2.40 17.68 2.47
N ASP A 262 3.38 18.10 3.24
CA ASP A 262 4.36 17.20 3.85
C ASP A 262 3.75 16.28 4.92
N ARG A 263 2.50 16.47 5.28
CA ARG A 263 1.78 15.59 6.23
C ARG A 263 0.70 14.79 5.52
N ALA A 264 1.11 14.06 4.48
CA ALA A 264 0.19 13.27 3.67
C ALA A 264 0.74 11.86 3.42
N VAL A 265 -0.17 10.90 3.36
CA VAL A 265 0.07 9.53 2.92
C VAL A 265 -0.55 9.37 1.53
N VAL A 266 0.14 8.70 0.63
CA VAL A 266 -0.39 8.34 -0.71
C VAL A 266 -0.67 6.84 -0.74
N PRO A 267 -1.93 6.40 -0.57
CA PRO A 267 -2.25 4.99 -0.72
C PRO A 267 -2.11 4.52 -2.16
N PRO A 268 -1.81 3.24 -2.39
CA PRO A 268 -1.77 2.65 -3.74
C PRO A 268 -3.06 2.86 -4.54
N THR A 269 -4.22 2.81 -3.89
CA THR A 269 -5.54 3.03 -4.49
C THR A 269 -5.71 4.38 -5.16
N ASN A 270 -5.04 5.42 -4.64
CA ASN A 270 -5.15 6.80 -5.11
C ASN A 270 -3.99 7.21 -6.04
N LEU A 271 -2.98 6.36 -6.20
CA LEU A 271 -1.79 6.71 -6.97
C LEU A 271 -2.11 7.06 -8.44
N PRO A 272 -2.97 6.33 -9.19
CA PRO A 272 -3.28 6.65 -10.58
C PRO A 272 -3.93 8.03 -10.77
N THR A 273 -4.72 8.50 -9.80
CA THR A 273 -5.41 9.80 -9.87
C THR A 273 -4.61 10.94 -9.22
N SER A 274 -3.41 10.67 -8.71
CA SER A 274 -2.53 11.68 -8.11
C SER A 274 -1.82 12.56 -9.16
N PHE A 275 -1.98 12.26 -10.44
CA PHE A 275 -1.34 12.98 -11.55
C PHE A 275 -2.11 14.24 -11.93
N THR A 276 -1.41 15.20 -12.53
CA THR A 276 -2.06 16.37 -13.12
C THR A 276 -2.66 16.02 -14.48
N TRP A 277 -3.63 16.81 -14.94
CA TRP A 277 -4.43 16.51 -16.12
C TRP A 277 -3.61 16.11 -17.36
N ASN A 278 -2.52 16.82 -17.67
CA ASN A 278 -1.71 16.55 -18.86
C ASN A 278 -0.86 15.29 -18.78
N TYR A 279 -0.76 14.69 -17.59
CA TYR A 279 0.10 13.54 -17.30
C TYR A 279 -0.68 12.39 -16.68
N THR A 280 -2.01 12.44 -16.69
CA THR A 280 -2.84 11.35 -16.16
C THR A 280 -2.45 10.03 -16.82
N PRO A 281 -2.03 9.03 -16.06
CA PRO A 281 -1.66 7.75 -16.62
C PRO A 281 -2.91 7.00 -17.08
N HIS A 282 -2.78 6.23 -18.15
CA HIS A 282 -3.82 5.32 -18.63
C HIS A 282 -3.49 3.89 -18.24
N SER A 283 -4.52 3.09 -18.01
CA SER A 283 -4.36 1.65 -17.80
C SER A 283 -3.90 0.98 -19.08
N ILE A 284 -2.87 0.14 -19.01
CA ILE A 284 -2.40 -0.69 -20.14
C ILE A 284 -2.79 -2.17 -19.98
N GLY A 285 -3.26 -2.55 -18.81
CA GLY A 285 -3.75 -3.88 -18.55
C GLY A 285 -3.83 -4.22 -17.07
N ARG A 286 -4.52 -5.31 -16.80
CA ARG A 286 -4.61 -5.95 -15.48
C ARG A 286 -4.14 -7.41 -15.64
N TYR A 287 -3.15 -7.78 -14.87
CA TYR A 287 -2.40 -9.04 -15.02
C TYR A 287 -2.55 -9.94 -13.80
#